data_8b7a067694d8db71851e9ec5ae14401f
#
_entry.id   8b7a067694d8db71851e9ec5ae14401f
#
_cell.length_a   1.000
_cell.length_b   1.000
_cell.length_c   1.000
_cell.angle_alpha   90.00
_cell.angle_beta   90.00
_cell.angle_gamma   90.00
#
_symmetry.space_group_name_H-M   'P 1'
#
loop_
_entity.id
_entity.type
_entity.pdbx_description
1 polymer ?
#
loop_
_entity_poly.entity_id
_entity_poly.type
_entity_poly.pdbx_seq_one_letter_code
_entity_poly.pdbx_strand_id
1 'polypeptide(L)'
;RAVSTGTVAVLPDMQLDSVVALALAVTCFGVAAKPAAAACLLAFLYALGVFLLSAVSGEAGARRAAVAVVATGSLLYLSRVAPAAVGHESLLGAAGGLACLATHRLLVRIPLPPLPPLTGRTFVVTGSSAGLGLATAEQLLESGATVIFACRSEARGRAACRAACSASGAPPERALFLALDLESCASVRAFAAQLLATCERCDALICNAGAMHPERRVTRDGWEANIACHALGHHLLALLLLPLLRRSRGRVVSVASCLHHYGHPATLLADPMSEASYSLFPAYARSKLAQVALTAELQRREGASGVVCVSLHPANALTDVTRNFPAAVRLLYAVASPLFRFLQPPLADGAATTVFAAGSDNVSSLRGAYLERCAPVACAPAARDEAFGRRVWEMAEGHLSPWLAPLGPSQ
;
A
#
# COMPACT_ATOMS: atom_id res chain seq x y z
N ARG A 1 8.30 -23.42 42.74
CA ARG A 1 8.23 -21.94 42.52
C ARG A 1 8.85 -21.69 41.14
N ALA A 2 8.01 -21.62 40.12
CA ALA A 2 8.39 -21.27 38.78
C ALA A 2 8.27 -19.76 38.65
N VAL A 3 9.36 -19.10 38.21
CA VAL A 3 9.41 -17.68 37.89
C VAL A 3 8.80 -17.57 36.48
N SER A 4 7.67 -16.90 36.38
CA SER A 4 7.06 -16.57 35.10
C SER A 4 7.89 -15.46 34.43
N THR A 5 8.56 -15.78 33.35
CA THR A 5 9.15 -14.80 32.44
C THR A 5 8.02 -14.04 31.76
N GLY A 6 7.81 -12.79 32.19
CA GLY A 6 6.87 -11.89 31.56
C GLY A 6 7.25 -11.68 30.10
N THR A 7 6.35 -12.05 29.22
CA THR A 7 6.41 -11.75 27.79
C THR A 7 6.29 -10.24 27.64
N VAL A 8 7.39 -9.57 27.30
CA VAL A 8 7.36 -8.18 26.83
C VAL A 8 6.51 -8.18 25.56
N ALA A 9 5.35 -7.54 25.63
CA ALA A 9 4.53 -7.32 24.44
C ALA A 9 5.36 -6.51 23.44
N VAL A 10 5.82 -7.18 22.40
CA VAL A 10 6.44 -6.53 21.24
C VAL A 10 5.34 -5.70 20.61
N LEU A 11 5.45 -4.37 20.71
CA LEU A 11 4.61 -3.44 19.96
C LEU A 11 4.76 -3.81 18.47
N PRO A 12 3.68 -4.04 17.74
CA PRO A 12 3.77 -4.33 16.32
C PRO A 12 4.44 -3.15 15.63
N ASP A 13 5.30 -3.44 14.65
CA ASP A 13 6.08 -2.50 13.86
C ASP A 13 5.19 -1.34 13.34
N MET A 14 5.07 -0.30 14.15
CA MET A 14 4.66 1.01 13.64
C MET A 14 5.76 1.40 12.67
N GLN A 15 5.39 1.55 11.42
CA GLN A 15 6.35 1.88 10.37
C GLN A 15 7.25 3.01 10.83
N LEU A 16 8.53 2.74 10.87
CA LEU A 16 9.61 3.64 11.25
C LEU A 16 9.43 5.03 10.63
N ASP A 17 8.97 5.06 9.38
CA ASP A 17 8.74 6.25 8.59
C ASP A 17 7.72 7.22 9.24
N SER A 18 6.70 6.70 9.91
CA SER A 18 5.68 7.55 10.57
C SER A 18 6.17 8.12 11.91
N VAL A 19 6.93 7.34 12.67
CA VAL A 19 7.49 7.80 13.96
C VAL A 19 8.62 8.78 13.73
N VAL A 20 9.48 8.52 12.74
CA VAL A 20 10.57 9.42 12.36
C VAL A 20 10.04 10.72 11.76
N ALA A 21 9.01 10.66 10.91
CA ALA A 21 8.36 11.85 10.35
C ALA A 21 7.71 12.71 11.43
N LEU A 22 7.08 12.09 12.44
CA LEU A 22 6.47 12.80 13.57
C LEU A 22 7.56 13.41 14.48
N ALA A 23 8.65 12.70 14.76
CA ALA A 23 9.75 13.20 15.55
C ALA A 23 10.47 14.38 14.85
N LEU A 24 10.69 14.31 13.54
CA LEU A 24 11.24 15.40 12.73
C LEU A 24 10.30 16.59 12.68
N ALA A 25 8.99 16.39 12.53
CA ALA A 25 8.00 17.47 12.50
C ALA A 25 7.90 18.21 13.85
N VAL A 26 7.86 17.46 14.97
CA VAL A 26 7.77 18.05 16.34
C VAL A 26 9.03 18.83 16.67
N THR A 27 10.21 18.43 16.22
CA THR A 27 11.48 19.07 16.54
C THR A 27 11.79 20.27 15.64
N CYS A 28 11.32 20.31 14.41
CA CYS A 28 11.44 21.50 13.55
C CYS A 28 10.63 22.70 14.08
N PHE A 29 9.57 22.49 14.86
CA PHE A 29 8.71 23.55 15.42
C PHE A 29 9.12 24.05 16.80
N GLY A 30 10.04 23.37 17.52
CA GLY A 30 10.26 23.61 18.95
C GLY A 30 11.52 24.40 19.36
N VAL A 31 12.43 24.78 18.47
CA VAL A 31 13.77 25.23 18.89
C VAL A 31 14.16 26.62 18.34
N ALA A 32 13.84 27.64 19.13
CA ALA A 32 14.27 29.03 18.86
C ALA A 32 15.59 29.46 19.55
N ALA A 33 16.30 28.57 20.23
CA ALA A 33 17.48 28.96 21.04
C ALA A 33 18.70 28.05 20.79
N LYS A 34 19.64 28.49 20.00
CA LYS A 34 20.93 27.86 19.60
C LYS A 34 20.78 26.79 18.53
N PRO A 35 20.66 27.16 17.26
CA PRO A 35 20.30 26.25 16.16
C PRO A 35 21.31 25.11 15.92
N ALA A 36 22.60 25.33 16.17
CA ALA A 36 23.64 24.33 15.91
C ALA A 36 23.60 23.14 16.89
N ALA A 37 23.44 23.38 18.19
CA ALA A 37 23.37 22.32 19.20
C ALA A 37 22.09 21.48 19.06
N ALA A 38 20.99 22.12 18.69
CA ALA A 38 19.72 21.47 18.43
C ALA A 38 19.78 20.60 17.18
N ALA A 39 20.37 21.08 16.09
CA ALA A 39 20.56 20.30 14.86
C ALA A 39 21.44 19.06 15.09
N CYS A 40 22.49 19.17 15.89
CA CYS A 40 23.36 18.05 16.26
C CYS A 40 22.65 17.02 17.15
N LEU A 41 21.86 17.47 18.13
CA LEU A 41 21.05 16.57 18.97
C LEU A 41 19.99 15.84 18.16
N LEU A 42 19.35 16.52 17.23
CA LEU A 42 18.35 15.96 16.32
C LEU A 42 18.96 14.90 15.39
N ALA A 43 20.11 15.19 14.80
CA ALA A 43 20.83 14.25 13.97
C ALA A 43 21.24 13.01 14.77
N PHE A 44 21.67 13.18 16.03
CA PHE A 44 22.01 12.08 16.93
C PHE A 44 20.78 11.23 17.31
N LEU A 45 19.66 11.86 17.70
CA LEU A 45 18.43 11.16 18.06
C LEU A 45 17.81 10.43 16.86
N TYR A 46 17.90 11.02 15.68
CA TYR A 46 17.52 10.37 14.43
C TYR A 46 18.35 9.13 14.14
N ALA A 47 19.70 9.25 14.22
CA ALA A 47 20.61 8.13 13.99
C ALA A 47 20.44 7.02 15.03
N LEU A 48 20.23 7.39 16.30
CA LEU A 48 19.95 6.45 17.39
C LEU A 48 18.63 5.72 17.16
N GLY A 49 17.57 6.43 16.74
CA GLY A 49 16.27 5.84 16.37
C GLY A 49 16.39 4.84 15.22
N VAL A 50 17.09 5.22 14.16
CA VAL A 50 17.38 4.34 13.02
C VAL A 50 18.23 3.13 13.44
N PHE A 51 19.22 3.31 14.33
CA PHE A 51 20.04 2.22 14.85
C PHE A 51 19.23 1.22 15.68
N LEU A 52 18.44 1.70 16.66
CA LEU A 52 17.63 0.85 17.54
C LEU A 52 16.59 0.03 16.75
N LEU A 53 16.00 0.62 15.72
CA LEU A 53 14.99 -0.03 14.89
C LEU A 53 15.61 -0.99 13.85
N SER A 54 16.83 -0.73 13.41
CA SER A 54 17.58 -1.64 12.54
C SER A 54 18.07 -2.89 13.26
N ALA A 55 18.33 -2.79 14.56
CA ALA A 55 18.66 -3.95 15.40
C ALA A 55 17.47 -4.93 15.52
N VAL A 56 16.24 -4.44 15.32
CA VAL A 56 15.00 -5.23 15.36
C VAL A 56 14.64 -5.83 13.99
N SER A 57 15.08 -5.23 12.87
CA SER A 57 14.59 -5.55 11.51
C SER A 57 15.53 -6.39 10.62
N GLY A 58 16.66 -6.86 11.11
CA GLY A 58 17.58 -7.77 10.41
C GLY A 58 18.65 -7.08 9.54
N GLU A 59 19.50 -7.88 8.85
CA GLU A 59 20.78 -7.43 8.22
C GLU A 59 20.68 -6.25 7.22
N ALA A 60 19.61 -6.12 6.46
CA ALA A 60 19.46 -5.01 5.52
C ALA A 60 19.23 -3.67 6.24
N GLY A 61 18.59 -3.70 7.40
CA GLY A 61 18.43 -2.56 8.31
C GLY A 61 19.76 -2.16 8.95
N ALA A 62 20.60 -3.13 9.37
CA ALA A 62 21.87 -2.89 10.04
C ALA A 62 22.88 -2.12 9.16
N ARG A 63 22.92 -2.40 7.84
CA ARG A 63 23.79 -1.66 6.90
C ARG A 63 23.36 -0.20 6.75
N ARG A 64 22.05 0.07 6.71
CA ARG A 64 21.49 1.43 6.60
C ARG A 64 21.74 2.22 7.89
N ALA A 65 21.60 1.57 9.05
CA ALA A 65 21.94 2.15 10.35
C ALA A 65 23.41 2.50 10.47
N ALA A 66 24.30 1.64 10.02
CA ALA A 66 25.74 1.91 10.04
C ALA A 66 26.08 3.17 9.24
N VAL A 67 25.49 3.36 8.05
CA VAL A 67 25.66 4.59 7.24
C VAL A 67 25.15 5.82 8.00
N ALA A 68 23.98 5.75 8.63
CA ALA A 68 23.41 6.85 9.39
C ALA A 68 24.25 7.20 10.63
N VAL A 69 24.75 6.21 11.36
CA VAL A 69 25.62 6.40 12.54
C VAL A 69 26.97 7.01 12.14
N VAL A 70 27.58 6.53 11.04
CA VAL A 70 28.82 7.09 10.52
C VAL A 70 28.65 8.53 10.05
N ALA A 71 27.58 8.82 9.31
CA ALA A 71 27.30 10.19 8.87
C ALA A 71 27.09 11.14 10.05
N THR A 72 26.34 10.72 11.07
CA THR A 72 26.07 11.53 12.27
C THR A 72 27.31 11.67 13.17
N GLY A 73 28.09 10.61 13.35
CA GLY A 73 29.33 10.64 14.07
C GLY A 73 30.38 11.57 13.43
N SER A 74 30.45 11.56 12.08
CA SER A 74 31.33 12.47 11.34
C SER A 74 30.91 13.94 11.51
N LEU A 75 29.61 14.23 11.55
CA LEU A 75 29.06 15.56 11.77
C LEU A 75 29.30 16.07 13.21
N LEU A 76 29.12 15.20 14.21
CA LEU A 76 29.42 15.52 15.60
C LEU A 76 30.94 15.76 15.82
N TYR A 77 31.77 14.98 15.16
CA TYR A 77 33.22 15.18 15.19
C TYR A 77 33.61 16.52 14.56
N LEU A 78 33.11 16.84 13.39
CA LEU A 78 33.34 18.11 12.70
C LEU A 78 32.84 19.31 13.51
N SER A 79 31.74 19.20 14.23
CA SER A 79 31.21 20.26 15.09
C SER A 79 32.08 20.50 16.34
N ARG A 80 32.85 19.51 16.80
CA ARG A 80 33.76 19.62 17.93
C ARG A 80 35.16 20.10 17.56
N VAL A 81 35.59 19.82 16.33
CA VAL A 81 36.97 20.13 15.88
C VAL A 81 37.10 21.53 15.29
N ALA A 82 36.00 22.19 14.92
CA ALA A 82 36.00 23.51 14.34
C ALA A 82 35.36 24.63 15.22
N PRO A 83 35.80 24.86 16.48
CA PRO A 83 35.12 25.84 17.34
C PRO A 83 35.56 27.31 17.14
N ALA A 84 36.41 27.63 16.17
CA ALA A 84 37.13 28.92 16.17
C ALA A 84 36.75 29.91 15.07
N ALA A 85 35.72 29.67 14.23
CA ALA A 85 35.35 30.59 13.17
C ALA A 85 33.88 30.98 13.24
N VAL A 86 33.59 32.18 13.65
CA VAL A 86 32.25 32.82 13.59
C VAL A 86 31.77 32.81 12.14
N GLY A 87 30.73 32.06 11.86
CA GLY A 87 30.19 31.83 10.51
C GLY A 87 30.13 30.35 10.09
N HIS A 88 30.96 29.47 10.63
CA HIS A 88 30.96 28.05 10.29
C HIS A 88 29.83 27.24 10.95
N GLU A 89 29.28 27.70 12.08
CA GLU A 89 28.20 26.99 12.77
C GLU A 89 26.93 26.88 11.90
N SER A 90 26.62 27.93 11.14
CA SER A 90 25.48 27.93 10.22
C SER A 90 25.72 27.01 9.02
N LEU A 91 26.96 26.93 8.51
CA LEU A 91 27.30 26.05 7.40
C LEU A 91 27.34 24.58 7.84
N LEU A 92 27.86 24.28 9.03
CA LEU A 92 27.87 22.92 9.59
C LEU A 92 26.46 22.46 9.94
N GLY A 93 25.60 23.34 10.47
CA GLY A 93 24.19 23.05 10.70
C GLY A 93 23.45 22.76 9.40
N ALA A 94 23.68 23.57 8.37
CA ALA A 94 23.10 23.33 7.03
C ALA A 94 23.61 22.04 6.39
N ALA A 95 24.90 21.76 6.45
CA ALA A 95 25.49 20.51 5.95
C ALA A 95 24.95 19.29 6.69
N GLY A 96 24.79 19.39 8.02
CA GLY A 96 24.16 18.36 8.86
C GLY A 96 22.71 18.11 8.50
N GLY A 97 21.95 19.16 8.33
CA GLY A 97 20.57 19.09 7.85
C GLY A 97 20.48 18.44 6.48
N LEU A 98 21.30 18.84 5.52
CA LEU A 98 21.34 18.25 4.17
C LEU A 98 21.73 16.77 4.21
N ALA A 99 22.69 16.36 5.04
CA ALA A 99 23.08 14.96 5.20
C ALA A 99 21.94 14.12 5.81
N CYS A 100 21.24 14.62 6.83
CA CYS A 100 20.05 13.97 7.38
C CYS A 100 18.94 13.84 6.32
N LEU A 101 18.71 14.87 5.53
CA LEU A 101 17.72 14.89 4.46
C LEU A 101 18.09 13.88 3.34
N ALA A 102 19.35 13.84 2.94
CA ALA A 102 19.84 12.88 1.95
C ALA A 102 19.72 11.44 2.46
N THR A 103 20.10 11.19 3.71
CA THR A 103 19.97 9.89 4.35
C THR A 103 18.51 9.46 4.44
N HIS A 104 17.63 10.37 4.89
CA HIS A 104 16.18 10.10 4.90
C HIS A 104 15.67 9.74 3.51
N ARG A 105 16.02 10.51 2.47
CA ARG A 105 15.63 10.23 1.09
C ARG A 105 16.10 8.86 0.60
N LEU A 106 17.30 8.44 0.98
CA LEU A 106 17.79 7.11 0.65
C LEU A 106 17.04 6.00 1.39
N LEU A 107 16.66 6.24 2.66
CA LEU A 107 15.94 5.27 3.48
C LEU A 107 14.49 5.06 3.04
N VAL A 108 13.80 6.11 2.59
CA VAL A 108 12.40 6.00 2.13
C VAL A 108 12.29 5.42 0.72
N ARG A 109 13.38 5.40 -0.08
CA ARG A 109 13.35 4.82 -1.42
C ARG A 109 13.03 3.33 -1.38
N ILE A 110 12.17 2.90 -2.29
CA ILE A 110 11.85 1.50 -2.53
C ILE A 110 12.21 1.20 -3.99
N PRO A 111 13.44 0.76 -4.25
CA PRO A 111 13.83 0.42 -5.61
C PRO A 111 12.99 -0.76 -6.10
N LEU A 112 12.35 -0.60 -7.25
CA LEU A 112 11.69 -1.70 -7.93
C LEU A 112 12.78 -2.66 -8.44
N PRO A 113 12.76 -3.95 -8.05
CA PRO A 113 13.62 -4.94 -8.65
C PRO A 113 13.38 -5.03 -10.17
N PRO A 114 14.39 -5.37 -10.97
CA PRO A 114 14.23 -5.55 -12.41
C PRO A 114 13.07 -6.49 -12.73
N LEU A 115 12.21 -6.07 -13.65
CA LEU A 115 11.10 -6.87 -14.14
C LEU A 115 11.49 -7.54 -15.48
N PRO A 116 10.92 -8.71 -15.78
CA PRO A 116 10.98 -9.24 -17.14
C PRO A 116 10.18 -8.33 -18.08
N PRO A 117 10.44 -8.35 -19.40
CA PRO A 117 9.56 -7.70 -20.36
C PRO A 117 8.12 -8.19 -20.22
N LEU A 118 7.16 -7.26 -20.12
CA LEU A 118 5.74 -7.58 -19.91
C LEU A 118 4.93 -7.51 -21.23
N THR A 119 5.61 -7.46 -22.38
CA THR A 119 4.96 -7.44 -23.69
C THR A 119 4.04 -8.65 -23.88
N GLY A 120 2.81 -8.40 -24.33
CA GLY A 120 1.79 -9.42 -24.50
C GLY A 120 1.10 -9.85 -23.19
N ARG A 121 1.43 -9.25 -22.04
CA ARG A 121 0.74 -9.48 -20.76
C ARG A 121 -0.30 -8.38 -20.52
N THR A 122 -1.42 -8.74 -19.92
CA THR A 122 -2.56 -7.85 -19.63
C THR A 122 -2.78 -7.75 -18.13
N PHE A 123 -2.84 -6.52 -17.63
CA PHE A 123 -3.01 -6.20 -16.21
C PHE A 123 -4.27 -5.35 -16.00
N VAL A 124 -5.07 -5.72 -15.01
CA VAL A 124 -6.22 -4.93 -14.58
C VAL A 124 -5.85 -4.19 -13.30
N VAL A 125 -5.93 -2.85 -13.30
CA VAL A 125 -5.62 -2.02 -12.13
C VAL A 125 -6.87 -1.29 -11.67
N THR A 126 -7.40 -1.65 -10.50
CA THR A 126 -8.55 -0.94 -9.92
C THR A 126 -8.10 0.37 -9.29
N GLY A 127 -8.91 1.44 -9.45
CA GLY A 127 -8.58 2.75 -8.89
C GLY A 127 -7.38 3.42 -9.57
N SER A 128 -7.13 3.15 -10.84
CA SER A 128 -5.97 3.59 -11.61
C SER A 128 -6.05 5.04 -12.13
N SER A 129 -7.08 5.80 -11.77
CA SER A 129 -7.21 7.19 -12.26
C SER A 129 -6.35 8.22 -11.50
N ALA A 130 -5.67 7.83 -10.43
CA ALA A 130 -4.81 8.70 -9.62
C ALA A 130 -3.93 7.89 -8.66
N GLY A 131 -2.97 8.55 -8.02
CA GLY A 131 -2.20 8.02 -6.90
C GLY A 131 -1.42 6.75 -7.24
N LEU A 132 -1.39 5.80 -6.29
CA LEU A 132 -0.63 4.55 -6.43
C LEU A 132 -1.10 3.69 -7.62
N GLY A 133 -2.42 3.66 -7.90
CA GLY A 133 -2.96 2.91 -9.02
C GLY A 133 -2.51 3.46 -10.36
N LEU A 134 -2.43 4.78 -10.51
CA LEU A 134 -1.88 5.41 -11.71
C LEU A 134 -0.38 5.13 -11.86
N ALA A 135 0.39 5.34 -10.80
CA ALA A 135 1.83 5.06 -10.80
C ALA A 135 2.15 3.57 -11.08
N THR A 136 1.29 2.65 -10.58
CA THR A 136 1.38 1.22 -10.92
C THR A 136 1.14 0.98 -12.41
N ALA A 137 0.10 1.61 -12.96
CA ALA A 137 -0.23 1.47 -14.38
C ALA A 137 0.87 2.03 -15.29
N GLU A 138 1.45 3.17 -14.96
CA GLU A 138 2.57 3.78 -15.67
C GLU A 138 3.78 2.84 -15.74
N GLN A 139 4.23 2.30 -14.61
CA GLN A 139 5.39 1.39 -14.57
C GLN A 139 5.15 0.06 -15.31
N LEU A 140 3.91 -0.45 -15.28
CA LEU A 140 3.56 -1.63 -16.07
C LEU A 140 3.58 -1.33 -17.58
N LEU A 141 3.05 -0.16 -18.00
CA LEU A 141 3.11 0.30 -19.38
C LEU A 141 4.56 0.50 -19.85
N GLU A 142 5.43 1.13 -19.04
CA GLU A 142 6.86 1.26 -19.29
C GLU A 142 7.55 -0.09 -19.53
N SER A 143 7.10 -1.14 -18.81
CA SER A 143 7.60 -2.50 -18.96
C SER A 143 7.01 -3.24 -20.19
N GLY A 144 6.18 -2.58 -21.00
CA GLY A 144 5.59 -3.13 -22.23
C GLY A 144 4.25 -3.85 -22.06
N ALA A 145 3.61 -3.76 -20.90
CA ALA A 145 2.31 -4.38 -20.65
C ALA A 145 1.15 -3.67 -21.36
N THR A 146 0.03 -4.37 -21.48
CA THR A 146 -1.30 -3.78 -21.69
C THR A 146 -1.98 -3.61 -20.34
N VAL A 147 -2.52 -2.42 -20.07
CA VAL A 147 -3.14 -2.09 -18.78
C VAL A 147 -4.59 -1.67 -18.97
N ILE A 148 -5.48 -2.34 -18.22
CA ILE A 148 -6.89 -1.99 -18.12
C ILE A 148 -7.09 -1.08 -16.91
N PHE A 149 -7.42 0.18 -17.16
CA PHE A 149 -7.73 1.19 -16.16
C PHE A 149 -9.16 1.02 -15.67
N ALA A 150 -9.32 0.37 -14.52
CA ALA A 150 -10.63 0.09 -13.93
C ALA A 150 -10.98 1.14 -12.86
N CYS A 151 -11.84 2.11 -13.18
CA CYS A 151 -12.25 3.16 -12.25
C CYS A 151 -13.64 3.72 -12.56
N ARG A 152 -14.27 4.40 -11.58
CA ARG A 152 -15.66 4.84 -11.66
C ARG A 152 -15.94 5.93 -12.69
N SER A 153 -15.03 6.91 -12.78
CA SER A 153 -15.23 8.09 -13.62
C SER A 153 -14.59 7.88 -14.99
N GLU A 154 -15.40 7.80 -16.01
CA GLU A 154 -14.94 7.66 -17.40
C GLU A 154 -14.01 8.81 -17.81
N ALA A 155 -14.41 10.05 -17.53
CA ALA A 155 -13.61 11.23 -17.88
C ALA A 155 -12.20 11.18 -17.26
N ARG A 156 -12.11 10.86 -15.94
CA ARG A 156 -10.83 10.74 -15.24
C ARG A 156 -10.04 9.50 -15.70
N GLY A 157 -10.73 8.38 -15.94
CA GLY A 157 -10.09 7.16 -16.41
C GLY A 157 -9.44 7.33 -17.77
N ARG A 158 -10.18 7.88 -18.75
CA ARG A 158 -9.64 8.17 -20.09
C ARG A 158 -8.52 9.22 -20.06
N ALA A 159 -8.63 10.24 -19.19
CA ALA A 159 -7.54 11.19 -18.98
C ALA A 159 -6.29 10.51 -18.40
N ALA A 160 -6.46 9.60 -17.42
CA ALA A 160 -5.37 8.83 -16.84
C ALA A 160 -4.70 7.90 -17.87
N CYS A 161 -5.46 7.22 -18.74
CA CYS A 161 -4.89 6.44 -19.85
C CYS A 161 -3.97 7.29 -20.73
N ARG A 162 -4.46 8.45 -21.16
CA ARG A 162 -3.63 9.36 -21.99
C ARG A 162 -2.36 9.84 -21.28
N ALA A 163 -2.51 10.24 -20.01
CA ALA A 163 -1.38 10.70 -19.19
C ALA A 163 -0.34 9.59 -18.98
N ALA A 164 -0.78 8.38 -18.68
CA ALA A 164 0.09 7.23 -18.48
C ALA A 164 0.82 6.81 -19.76
N CYS A 165 0.14 6.83 -20.92
CA CYS A 165 0.81 6.60 -22.21
C CYS A 165 1.85 7.67 -22.51
N SER A 166 1.53 8.94 -22.25
CA SER A 166 2.48 10.04 -22.46
C SER A 166 3.71 9.94 -21.55
N ALA A 167 3.51 9.53 -20.28
CA ALA A 167 4.58 9.40 -19.30
C ALA A 167 5.47 8.18 -19.57
N SER A 168 4.88 7.05 -19.96
CA SER A 168 5.59 5.78 -20.18
C SER A 168 6.13 5.60 -21.61
N GLY A 169 5.75 6.46 -22.56
CA GLY A 169 6.04 6.26 -23.98
C GLY A 169 5.27 5.10 -24.63
N ALA A 170 4.27 4.52 -23.90
CA ALA A 170 3.48 3.42 -24.42
C ALA A 170 2.46 3.91 -25.48
N PRO A 171 2.20 3.11 -26.50
CA PRO A 171 1.19 3.46 -27.51
C PRO A 171 -0.23 3.40 -26.89
N PRO A 172 -1.17 4.25 -27.35
CA PRO A 172 -2.50 4.42 -26.75
C PRO A 172 -3.33 3.14 -26.62
N GLU A 173 -3.16 2.18 -27.52
CA GLU A 173 -3.86 0.91 -27.52
C GLU A 173 -3.48 -0.02 -26.37
N ARG A 174 -2.39 0.29 -25.63
CA ARG A 174 -2.00 -0.46 -24.44
C ARG A 174 -2.63 0.05 -23.15
N ALA A 175 -3.31 1.20 -23.15
CA ALA A 175 -4.00 1.76 -22.00
C ALA A 175 -5.50 1.82 -22.26
N LEU A 176 -6.23 0.85 -21.76
CA LEU A 176 -7.66 0.69 -22.01
C LEU A 176 -8.46 1.09 -20.76
N PHE A 177 -9.51 1.87 -20.94
CA PHE A 177 -10.44 2.22 -19.85
C PHE A 177 -11.66 1.30 -19.86
N LEU A 178 -12.00 0.76 -18.68
CA LEU A 178 -13.28 0.12 -18.40
C LEU A 178 -13.88 0.66 -17.10
N ALA A 179 -15.19 0.95 -17.13
CA ALA A 179 -15.89 1.49 -15.95
C ALA A 179 -16.05 0.43 -14.87
N LEU A 180 -15.67 0.76 -13.63
CA LEU A 180 -15.79 -0.11 -12.46
C LEU A 180 -16.11 0.70 -11.20
N ASP A 181 -17.25 0.40 -10.57
CA ASP A 181 -17.58 0.83 -9.22
C ASP A 181 -17.63 -0.39 -8.28
N LEU A 182 -16.64 -0.51 -7.39
CA LEU A 182 -16.54 -1.60 -6.42
C LEU A 182 -17.58 -1.52 -5.29
N GLU A 183 -18.29 -0.42 -5.18
CA GLU A 183 -19.38 -0.23 -4.24
C GLU A 183 -20.74 -0.66 -4.82
N SER A 184 -20.74 -1.24 -6.04
CA SER A 184 -21.92 -1.75 -6.73
C SER A 184 -21.64 -3.11 -7.35
N CYS A 185 -22.26 -4.15 -6.83
CA CYS A 185 -22.12 -5.51 -7.36
C CYS A 185 -22.56 -5.62 -8.82
N ALA A 186 -23.59 -4.88 -9.21
CA ALA A 186 -24.02 -4.81 -10.61
C ALA A 186 -22.91 -4.25 -11.51
N SER A 187 -22.21 -3.19 -11.07
CA SER A 187 -21.07 -2.64 -11.81
C SER A 187 -19.90 -3.62 -11.88
N VAL A 188 -19.60 -4.33 -10.79
CA VAL A 188 -18.54 -5.36 -10.76
C VAL A 188 -18.86 -6.48 -11.75
N ARG A 189 -20.11 -6.95 -11.81
CA ARG A 189 -20.55 -7.97 -12.76
C ARG A 189 -20.46 -7.49 -14.21
N ALA A 190 -20.94 -6.27 -14.48
CA ALA A 190 -20.88 -5.69 -15.83
C ALA A 190 -19.42 -5.55 -16.31
N PHE A 191 -18.52 -5.06 -15.44
CA PHE A 191 -17.09 -5.00 -15.73
C PHE A 191 -16.51 -6.39 -16.04
N ALA A 192 -16.79 -7.38 -15.19
CA ALA A 192 -16.27 -8.73 -15.37
C ALA A 192 -16.79 -9.35 -16.68
N ALA A 193 -18.07 -9.19 -17.00
CA ALA A 193 -18.67 -9.66 -18.25
C ALA A 193 -17.97 -9.03 -19.46
N GLN A 194 -17.79 -7.71 -19.46
CA GLN A 194 -17.12 -7.00 -20.54
C GLN A 194 -15.66 -7.44 -20.69
N LEU A 195 -14.92 -7.60 -19.58
CA LEU A 195 -13.54 -8.05 -19.63
C LEU A 195 -13.40 -9.48 -20.17
N LEU A 196 -14.27 -10.39 -19.72
CA LEU A 196 -14.29 -11.79 -20.21
C LEU A 196 -14.64 -11.89 -21.70
N ALA A 197 -15.47 -10.97 -22.23
CA ALA A 197 -15.83 -10.91 -23.64
C ALA A 197 -14.75 -10.30 -24.53
N THR A 198 -13.90 -9.43 -23.99
CA THR A 198 -12.95 -8.63 -24.78
C THR A 198 -11.48 -9.03 -24.59
N CYS A 199 -11.16 -9.73 -23.49
CA CYS A 199 -9.77 -10.09 -23.17
C CYS A 199 -9.58 -11.61 -23.13
N GLU A 200 -8.57 -12.08 -23.85
CA GLU A 200 -8.21 -13.50 -23.85
C GLU A 200 -7.41 -13.90 -22.61
N ARG A 201 -6.77 -12.92 -21.95
CA ARG A 201 -5.90 -13.15 -20.80
C ARG A 201 -5.98 -12.03 -19.75
N CYS A 202 -5.69 -12.39 -18.51
CA CYS A 202 -5.45 -11.48 -17.39
C CYS A 202 -4.27 -12.02 -16.58
N ASP A 203 -3.11 -11.39 -16.70
CA ASP A 203 -1.89 -11.82 -16.03
C ASP A 203 -1.83 -11.37 -14.57
N ALA A 204 -2.46 -10.25 -14.26
CA ALA A 204 -2.75 -9.88 -12.88
C ALA A 204 -3.99 -8.99 -12.75
N LEU A 205 -4.80 -9.31 -11.75
CA LEU A 205 -5.82 -8.43 -11.19
C LEU A 205 -5.22 -7.72 -9.98
N ILE A 206 -5.05 -6.40 -10.07
CA ILE A 206 -4.49 -5.56 -9.03
C ILE A 206 -5.63 -4.84 -8.31
N CYS A 207 -5.99 -5.34 -7.14
CA CYS A 207 -7.02 -4.84 -6.25
C CYS A 207 -6.49 -3.65 -5.46
N ASN A 208 -6.27 -2.51 -6.14
CA ASN A 208 -5.63 -1.32 -5.58
C ASN A 208 -6.64 -0.27 -5.09
N ALA A 209 -7.83 -0.19 -5.67
CA ALA A 209 -8.81 0.82 -5.30
C ALA A 209 -9.08 0.85 -3.79
N GLY A 210 -9.17 2.04 -3.21
CA GLY A 210 -9.48 2.22 -1.81
C GLY A 210 -9.85 3.65 -1.47
N ALA A 211 -10.52 3.80 -0.36
CA ALA A 211 -10.87 5.09 0.23
C ALA A 211 -11.01 4.93 1.74
N MET A 212 -10.90 6.05 2.45
CA MET A 212 -11.28 6.14 3.86
C MET A 212 -12.51 7.05 3.97
N HIS A 213 -13.47 6.64 4.77
CA HIS A 213 -14.69 7.42 5.00
C HIS A 213 -14.73 7.88 6.46
N PRO A 214 -14.71 9.19 6.74
CA PRO A 214 -14.76 9.73 8.10
C PRO A 214 -16.03 9.31 8.85
N GLU A 215 -17.14 9.16 8.12
CA GLU A 215 -18.44 8.77 8.62
C GLU A 215 -18.88 7.43 7.99
N ARG A 216 -19.73 6.69 8.71
CA ARG A 216 -20.31 5.47 8.19
C ARG A 216 -21.17 5.79 6.97
N ARG A 217 -20.81 5.19 5.83
CA ARG A 217 -21.56 5.30 4.59
C ARG A 217 -21.99 3.90 4.15
N VAL A 218 -23.23 3.76 3.75
CA VAL A 218 -23.81 2.52 3.22
C VAL A 218 -23.91 2.62 1.70
N THR A 219 -23.48 1.58 1.01
CA THR A 219 -23.57 1.46 -0.44
C THR A 219 -25.00 1.14 -0.88
N ARG A 220 -25.28 1.14 -2.20
CA ARG A 220 -26.57 0.73 -2.74
C ARG A 220 -26.90 -0.73 -2.45
N ASP A 221 -25.88 -1.58 -2.29
CA ASP A 221 -26.03 -2.99 -1.97
C ASP A 221 -26.19 -3.24 -0.46
N GLY A 222 -26.32 -2.17 0.35
CA GLY A 222 -26.55 -2.25 1.79
C GLY A 222 -25.29 -2.44 2.64
N TRP A 223 -24.07 -2.32 2.07
CA TRP A 223 -22.83 -2.59 2.76
C TRP A 223 -22.11 -1.33 3.24
N GLU A 224 -21.37 -1.41 4.36
CA GLU A 224 -20.47 -0.32 4.76
C GLU A 224 -19.38 -0.12 3.69
N ALA A 225 -19.12 1.15 3.34
CA ALA A 225 -18.34 1.50 2.15
C ALA A 225 -16.88 1.02 2.15
N ASN A 226 -16.21 0.96 3.33
CA ASN A 226 -14.85 0.45 3.37
C ASN A 226 -14.82 -1.06 3.13
N ILE A 227 -15.68 -1.84 3.80
CA ILE A 227 -15.74 -3.30 3.60
C ILE A 227 -16.23 -3.63 2.19
N ALA A 228 -17.18 -2.86 1.66
CA ALA A 228 -17.67 -3.00 0.30
C ALA A 228 -16.56 -2.84 -0.73
N CYS A 229 -15.82 -1.75 -0.68
CA CYS A 229 -14.78 -1.46 -1.66
C CYS A 229 -13.55 -2.33 -1.49
N HIS A 230 -13.01 -2.44 -0.24
CA HIS A 230 -11.72 -3.07 -0.01
C HIS A 230 -11.77 -4.59 -0.04
N ALA A 231 -12.84 -5.18 0.50
CA ALA A 231 -12.97 -6.62 0.65
C ALA A 231 -14.00 -7.21 -0.33
N LEU A 232 -15.29 -6.93 -0.16
CA LEU A 232 -16.36 -7.63 -0.88
C LEU A 232 -16.35 -7.38 -2.38
N GLY A 233 -16.23 -6.11 -2.82
CA GLY A 233 -16.22 -5.77 -4.24
C GLY A 233 -15.00 -6.32 -4.99
N HIS A 234 -13.81 -6.25 -4.38
CA HIS A 234 -12.62 -6.85 -4.95
C HIS A 234 -12.69 -8.37 -4.95
N HIS A 235 -13.24 -8.97 -3.89
CA HIS A 235 -13.39 -10.41 -3.80
C HIS A 235 -14.38 -10.93 -4.86
N LEU A 236 -15.53 -10.28 -5.02
CA LEU A 236 -16.48 -10.57 -6.10
C LEU A 236 -15.81 -10.49 -7.47
N LEU A 237 -15.06 -9.41 -7.71
CA LEU A 237 -14.34 -9.22 -8.98
C LEU A 237 -13.34 -10.36 -9.22
N ALA A 238 -12.55 -10.73 -8.19
CA ALA A 238 -11.59 -11.82 -8.30
C ALA A 238 -12.29 -13.15 -8.63
N LEU A 239 -13.38 -13.49 -7.93
CA LEU A 239 -14.14 -14.72 -8.17
C LEU A 239 -14.72 -14.77 -9.58
N LEU A 240 -15.31 -13.68 -10.07
CA LEU A 240 -15.85 -13.60 -11.42
C LEU A 240 -14.79 -13.71 -12.52
N LEU A 241 -13.56 -13.26 -12.24
CA LEU A 241 -12.45 -13.32 -13.18
C LEU A 241 -11.58 -14.58 -13.03
N LEU A 242 -11.86 -15.49 -12.08
CA LEU A 242 -11.12 -16.74 -11.92
C LEU A 242 -10.98 -17.56 -13.22
N PRO A 243 -12.01 -17.71 -14.07
CA PRO A 243 -11.85 -18.47 -15.32
C PRO A 243 -10.74 -17.88 -16.21
N LEU A 244 -10.65 -16.57 -16.29
CA LEU A 244 -9.63 -15.89 -17.08
C LEU A 244 -8.26 -15.95 -16.40
N LEU A 245 -8.20 -15.74 -15.08
CA LEU A 245 -6.97 -15.83 -14.28
C LEU A 245 -6.38 -17.24 -14.32
N ARG A 246 -7.20 -18.30 -14.21
CA ARG A 246 -6.75 -19.69 -14.32
C ARG A 246 -6.17 -20.00 -15.71
N ARG A 247 -6.84 -19.56 -16.76
CA ARG A 247 -6.37 -19.74 -18.16
C ARG A 247 -5.03 -19.06 -18.38
N SER A 248 -4.82 -17.88 -17.78
CA SER A 248 -3.59 -17.10 -17.89
C SER A 248 -2.49 -17.51 -16.90
N ARG A 249 -2.78 -18.41 -15.94
CA ARG A 249 -1.96 -18.62 -14.74
C ARG A 249 -1.62 -17.29 -14.06
N GLY A 250 -2.63 -16.44 -13.98
CA GLY A 250 -2.50 -15.05 -13.55
C GLY A 250 -2.39 -14.90 -12.05
N ARG A 251 -2.48 -13.65 -11.60
CA ARG A 251 -2.30 -13.27 -10.19
C ARG A 251 -3.45 -12.43 -9.68
N VAL A 252 -3.72 -12.54 -8.37
CA VAL A 252 -4.54 -11.58 -7.62
C VAL A 252 -3.62 -10.86 -6.65
N VAL A 253 -3.46 -9.57 -6.84
CA VAL A 253 -2.58 -8.71 -6.02
C VAL A 253 -3.45 -7.76 -5.23
N SER A 254 -3.61 -8.00 -3.93
CA SER A 254 -4.44 -7.19 -3.05
C SER A 254 -3.63 -6.10 -2.35
N VAL A 255 -3.84 -4.85 -2.73
CA VAL A 255 -3.21 -3.70 -2.09
C VAL A 255 -3.94 -3.39 -0.78
N ALA A 256 -3.43 -3.99 0.30
CA ALA A 256 -3.97 -3.83 1.63
C ALA A 256 -3.39 -2.60 2.37
N SER A 257 -2.98 -2.74 3.60
CA SER A 257 -2.33 -1.71 4.43
C SER A 257 -1.72 -2.36 5.66
N CYS A 258 -0.65 -1.79 6.22
CA CYS A 258 -0.15 -2.16 7.55
C CYS A 258 -1.23 -2.03 8.64
N LEU A 259 -2.24 -1.19 8.45
CA LEU A 259 -3.36 -1.05 9.38
C LEU A 259 -4.20 -2.33 9.54
N HIS A 260 -4.06 -3.36 8.70
CA HIS A 260 -4.70 -4.65 8.90
C HIS A 260 -4.29 -5.33 10.22
N HIS A 261 -3.11 -5.02 10.76
CA HIS A 261 -2.66 -5.50 12.06
C HIS A 261 -3.55 -5.02 13.22
N TYR A 262 -4.24 -3.90 13.06
CA TYR A 262 -5.17 -3.31 14.03
C TYR A 262 -6.63 -3.69 13.79
N GLY A 263 -6.90 -4.49 12.76
CA GLY A 263 -8.22 -5.04 12.52
C GLY A 263 -8.58 -6.08 13.61
N HIS A 264 -9.70 -5.87 14.32
CA HIS A 264 -10.11 -6.79 15.38
C HIS A 264 -10.91 -7.97 14.80
N PRO A 265 -10.41 -9.23 14.88
CA PRO A 265 -11.02 -10.37 14.19
C PRO A 265 -12.44 -10.68 14.66
N ALA A 266 -12.70 -10.65 15.99
CA ALA A 266 -14.01 -10.93 16.52
C ALA A 266 -15.04 -9.88 16.10
N THR A 267 -14.66 -8.60 16.11
CA THR A 267 -15.55 -7.52 15.65
C THR A 267 -15.81 -7.60 14.15
N LEU A 268 -14.80 -7.97 13.35
CA LEU A 268 -14.99 -8.17 11.90
C LEU A 268 -16.07 -9.22 11.62
N LEU A 269 -16.08 -10.32 12.37
CA LEU A 269 -17.05 -11.40 12.15
C LEU A 269 -18.42 -11.12 12.79
N ALA A 270 -18.46 -10.38 13.89
CA ALA A 270 -19.72 -10.07 14.59
C ALA A 270 -20.47 -8.87 13.98
N ASP A 271 -19.74 -7.87 13.51
CA ASP A 271 -20.28 -6.62 12.94
C ASP A 271 -19.42 -6.15 11.75
N PRO A 272 -19.44 -6.89 10.63
CA PRO A 272 -18.64 -6.53 9.46
C PRO A 272 -19.07 -5.19 8.84
N MET A 273 -20.35 -4.81 9.03
CA MET A 273 -20.93 -3.60 8.47
C MET A 273 -20.84 -2.38 9.39
N SER A 274 -20.20 -2.54 10.58
CA SER A 274 -20.06 -1.46 11.57
C SER A 274 -21.39 -0.81 11.94
N GLU A 275 -22.43 -1.64 12.15
CA GLU A 275 -23.79 -1.17 12.48
C GLU A 275 -23.90 -0.76 13.95
N ALA A 276 -23.25 -1.51 14.83
CA ALA A 276 -23.27 -1.23 16.26
C ALA A 276 -22.44 0.02 16.61
N SER A 277 -21.31 0.20 15.93
CA SER A 277 -20.46 1.38 16.11
C SER A 277 -19.52 1.60 14.91
N TYR A 278 -19.34 2.85 14.52
CA TYR A 278 -18.43 3.24 13.48
C TYR A 278 -17.35 4.17 13.99
N SER A 279 -16.11 3.84 13.67
CA SER A 279 -14.97 4.73 13.82
C SER A 279 -14.03 4.52 12.62
N LEU A 280 -13.51 5.62 12.07
CA LEU A 280 -12.76 5.64 10.82
C LEU A 280 -11.64 4.61 10.78
N PHE A 281 -10.69 4.65 11.73
CA PHE A 281 -9.53 3.77 11.71
C PHE A 281 -9.89 2.30 12.00
N PRO A 282 -10.70 1.96 13.01
CA PRO A 282 -11.15 0.59 13.23
C PRO A 282 -11.92 0.00 12.05
N ALA A 283 -12.83 0.75 11.41
CA ALA A 283 -13.58 0.26 10.25
C ALA A 283 -12.64 0.01 9.05
N TYR A 284 -11.73 0.94 8.77
CA TYR A 284 -10.71 0.77 7.75
C TYR A 284 -9.80 -0.42 8.05
N ALA A 285 -9.29 -0.54 9.28
CA ALA A 285 -8.42 -1.64 9.69
C ALA A 285 -9.09 -3.01 9.54
N ARG A 286 -10.38 -3.13 9.93
CA ARG A 286 -11.19 -4.33 9.73
C ARG A 286 -11.34 -4.69 8.26
N SER A 287 -11.64 -3.71 7.41
CA SER A 287 -11.78 -3.95 5.96
C SER A 287 -10.48 -4.42 5.33
N LYS A 288 -9.33 -3.90 5.79
CA LYS A 288 -8.01 -4.35 5.31
C LYS A 288 -7.62 -5.71 5.88
N LEU A 289 -8.00 -6.05 7.11
CA LEU A 289 -7.85 -7.40 7.65
C LEU A 289 -8.68 -8.42 6.84
N ALA A 290 -9.93 -8.10 6.52
CA ALA A 290 -10.77 -8.93 5.67
C ALA A 290 -10.14 -9.15 4.29
N GLN A 291 -9.60 -8.09 3.68
CA GLN A 291 -8.93 -8.16 2.38
C GLN A 291 -7.74 -9.13 2.41
N VAL A 292 -6.86 -9.06 3.44
CA VAL A 292 -5.71 -9.96 3.59
C VAL A 292 -6.18 -11.40 3.82
N ALA A 293 -7.14 -11.62 4.71
CA ALA A 293 -7.68 -12.94 5.03
C ALA A 293 -8.34 -13.61 3.80
N LEU A 294 -9.17 -12.87 3.05
CA LEU A 294 -9.79 -13.35 1.81
C LEU A 294 -8.75 -13.69 0.73
N THR A 295 -7.68 -12.92 0.62
CA THR A 295 -6.61 -13.19 -0.35
C THR A 295 -5.84 -14.46 0.01
N ALA A 296 -5.54 -14.67 1.30
CA ALA A 296 -4.89 -15.88 1.77
C ALA A 296 -5.77 -17.12 1.59
N GLU A 297 -7.08 -17.01 1.88
CA GLU A 297 -8.04 -18.09 1.69
C GLU A 297 -8.25 -18.40 0.20
N LEU A 298 -8.31 -17.38 -0.66
CA LEU A 298 -8.38 -17.57 -2.11
C LEU A 298 -7.15 -18.35 -2.61
N GLN A 299 -5.94 -18.04 -2.10
CA GLN A 299 -4.75 -18.82 -2.47
C GLN A 299 -4.86 -20.28 -2.04
N ARG A 300 -5.38 -20.57 -0.84
CA ARG A 300 -5.58 -21.95 -0.38
C ARG A 300 -6.52 -22.72 -1.32
N ARG A 301 -7.60 -22.07 -1.74
CA ARG A 301 -8.60 -22.65 -2.66
C ARG A 301 -8.08 -22.81 -4.09
N GLU A 302 -7.25 -21.87 -4.55
CA GLU A 302 -6.69 -21.85 -5.91
C GLU A 302 -5.30 -22.52 -6.02
N GLY A 303 -4.82 -23.17 -4.97
CA GLY A 303 -3.46 -23.73 -4.90
C GLY A 303 -3.03 -24.62 -6.07
N ALA A 304 -3.95 -25.40 -6.64
CA ALA A 304 -3.69 -26.29 -7.77
C ALA A 304 -3.91 -25.64 -9.15
N SER A 305 -4.59 -24.48 -9.22
CA SER A 305 -4.99 -23.85 -10.49
C SER A 305 -3.87 -23.13 -11.23
N GLY A 306 -2.76 -22.89 -10.57
CA GLY A 306 -1.66 -22.05 -11.07
C GLY A 306 -1.84 -20.55 -10.83
N VAL A 307 -3.00 -20.11 -10.30
CA VAL A 307 -3.21 -18.72 -9.87
C VAL A 307 -2.39 -18.43 -8.62
N VAL A 308 -1.76 -17.25 -8.57
CA VAL A 308 -0.99 -16.79 -7.42
C VAL A 308 -1.70 -15.61 -6.79
N CYS A 309 -2.07 -15.72 -5.51
CA CYS A 309 -2.68 -14.64 -4.75
C CYS A 309 -1.70 -14.14 -3.70
N VAL A 310 -1.49 -12.82 -3.66
CA VAL A 310 -0.66 -12.15 -2.66
C VAL A 310 -1.36 -10.88 -2.19
N SER A 311 -1.10 -10.50 -0.95
CA SER A 311 -1.50 -9.21 -0.42
C SER A 311 -0.27 -8.40 -0.05
N LEU A 312 -0.40 -7.07 0.03
CA LEU A 312 0.76 -6.22 0.28
C LEU A 312 0.38 -4.92 0.98
N HIS A 313 1.37 -4.30 1.62
CA HIS A 313 1.35 -2.89 1.96
C HIS A 313 2.14 -2.10 0.91
N PRO A 314 1.52 -1.12 0.24
CA PRO A 314 2.26 -0.15 -0.52
C PRO A 314 2.96 0.80 0.46
N ALA A 315 4.06 1.45 0.07
CA ALA A 315 4.64 2.44 0.96
C ALA A 315 3.65 3.58 1.28
N ASN A 316 3.88 4.26 2.39
CA ASN A 316 3.14 5.47 2.76
C ASN A 316 3.49 6.62 1.82
N ALA A 317 2.93 6.63 0.62
CA ALA A 317 3.07 7.72 -0.34
C ALA A 317 1.88 8.68 -0.23
N LEU A 318 2.13 9.95 -0.57
CA LEU A 318 1.08 10.97 -0.60
C LEU A 318 0.04 10.63 -1.67
N THR A 319 -1.15 10.24 -1.24
CA THR A 319 -2.28 9.87 -2.11
C THR A 319 -3.53 10.68 -1.76
N ASP A 320 -4.56 10.59 -2.60
CA ASP A 320 -5.85 11.23 -2.37
C ASP A 320 -6.70 10.52 -1.27
N VAL A 321 -6.05 9.89 -0.30
CA VAL A 321 -6.74 9.17 0.80
C VAL A 321 -7.66 10.08 1.59
N THR A 322 -7.33 11.37 1.69
CA THR A 322 -8.11 12.39 2.42
C THR A 322 -9.24 13.01 1.60
N ARG A 323 -9.48 12.55 0.37
CA ARG A 323 -10.49 13.15 -0.54
C ARG A 323 -11.90 13.24 0.06
N ASN A 324 -12.26 12.33 0.95
CA ASN A 324 -13.57 12.25 1.60
C ASN A 324 -13.61 12.99 2.95
N PHE A 325 -12.51 13.62 3.38
CA PHE A 325 -12.43 14.33 4.66
C PHE A 325 -13.04 15.73 4.57
N PRO A 326 -13.44 16.33 5.71
CA PRO A 326 -13.92 17.70 5.76
C PRO A 326 -12.95 18.70 5.11
N ALA A 327 -13.47 19.79 4.55
CA ALA A 327 -12.67 20.78 3.82
C ALA A 327 -11.49 21.33 4.63
N ALA A 328 -11.68 21.57 5.93
CA ALA A 328 -10.63 22.03 6.83
C ALA A 328 -9.46 21.04 6.94
N VAL A 329 -9.75 19.74 7.05
CA VAL A 329 -8.72 18.66 7.09
C VAL A 329 -7.99 18.58 5.76
N ARG A 330 -8.73 18.66 4.64
CA ARG A 330 -8.13 18.67 3.31
C ARG A 330 -7.21 19.86 3.08
N LEU A 331 -7.63 21.07 3.56
CA LEU A 331 -6.81 22.27 3.49
C LEU A 331 -5.53 22.13 4.32
N LEU A 332 -5.65 21.66 5.57
CA LEU A 332 -4.48 21.37 6.42
C LEU A 332 -3.51 20.38 5.76
N TYR A 333 -4.06 19.31 5.18
CA TYR A 333 -3.27 18.33 4.46
C TYR A 333 -2.60 18.91 3.21
N ALA A 334 -3.30 19.80 2.48
CA ALA A 334 -2.75 20.48 1.31
C ALA A 334 -1.60 21.44 1.71
N VAL A 335 -1.76 22.19 2.80
CA VAL A 335 -0.70 23.07 3.35
C VAL A 335 0.50 22.27 3.81
N ALA A 336 0.29 21.11 4.45
CA ALA A 336 1.35 20.23 4.91
C ALA A 336 1.95 19.35 3.78
N SER A 337 1.34 19.34 2.60
CA SER A 337 1.72 18.43 1.51
C SER A 337 3.19 18.58 1.02
N PRO A 338 3.81 19.78 0.99
CA PRO A 338 5.23 19.89 0.64
C PRO A 338 6.13 19.12 1.62
N LEU A 339 5.82 19.20 2.93
CA LEU A 339 6.54 18.46 3.95
C LEU A 339 6.30 16.96 3.80
N PHE A 340 5.06 16.52 3.60
CA PHE A 340 4.75 15.10 3.38
C PHE A 340 5.41 14.56 2.12
N ARG A 341 5.41 15.29 1.00
CA ARG A 341 6.13 14.91 -0.23
C ARG A 341 7.63 14.76 -0.02
N PHE A 342 8.17 15.53 0.93
CA PHE A 342 9.56 15.42 1.29
C PHE A 342 9.84 14.20 2.17
N LEU A 343 8.98 13.92 3.15
CA LEU A 343 9.13 12.83 4.13
C LEU A 343 8.71 11.46 3.58
N GLN A 344 7.81 11.41 2.61
CA GLN A 344 7.29 10.17 2.04
C GLN A 344 8.02 9.80 0.74
N PRO A 345 8.05 8.52 0.36
CA PRO A 345 8.58 8.10 -0.93
C PRO A 345 7.78 8.70 -2.08
N PRO A 346 8.39 8.91 -3.24
CA PRO A 346 7.67 9.22 -4.48
C PRO A 346 6.59 8.17 -4.78
N LEU A 347 5.53 8.55 -5.49
CA LEU A 347 4.45 7.61 -5.85
C LEU A 347 4.97 6.39 -6.62
N ALA A 348 5.98 6.56 -7.45
CA ALA A 348 6.61 5.46 -8.18
C ALA A 348 7.22 4.42 -7.22
N ASP A 349 7.96 4.87 -6.21
CA ASP A 349 8.51 4.00 -5.16
C ASP A 349 7.39 3.38 -4.31
N GLY A 350 6.31 4.15 -4.05
CA GLY A 350 5.12 3.65 -3.36
C GLY A 350 4.41 2.52 -4.11
N ALA A 351 4.43 2.56 -5.43
CA ALA A 351 3.88 1.52 -6.29
C ALA A 351 4.81 0.31 -6.48
N ALA A 352 6.09 0.41 -6.15
CA ALA A 352 7.11 -0.59 -6.47
C ALA A 352 6.74 -2.01 -5.99
N THR A 353 6.23 -2.15 -4.75
CA THR A 353 5.81 -3.46 -4.22
C THR A 353 4.63 -4.03 -5.00
N THR A 354 3.69 -3.19 -5.44
CA THR A 354 2.54 -3.60 -6.25
C THR A 354 2.98 -4.07 -7.64
N VAL A 355 3.86 -3.30 -8.27
CA VAL A 355 4.41 -3.63 -9.60
C VAL A 355 5.26 -4.90 -9.53
N PHE A 356 6.10 -5.06 -8.49
CA PHE A 356 6.84 -6.30 -8.23
C PHE A 356 5.89 -7.49 -8.07
N ALA A 357 4.87 -7.37 -7.23
CA ALA A 357 3.89 -8.43 -7.01
C ALA A 357 3.14 -8.83 -8.29
N ALA A 358 2.84 -7.86 -9.16
CA ALA A 358 2.14 -8.09 -10.40
C ALA A 358 3.04 -8.67 -11.51
N GLY A 359 4.25 -8.12 -11.69
CA GLY A 359 5.08 -8.36 -12.88
C GLY A 359 6.28 -9.30 -12.69
N SER A 360 6.83 -9.43 -11.46
CA SER A 360 8.06 -10.21 -11.23
C SER A 360 7.80 -11.72 -11.24
N ASP A 361 8.63 -12.49 -11.92
CA ASP A 361 8.54 -13.95 -11.94
C ASP A 361 8.83 -14.59 -10.56
N ASN A 362 9.59 -13.91 -9.71
CA ASN A 362 9.92 -14.36 -8.34
C ASN A 362 8.69 -14.51 -7.44
N VAL A 363 7.59 -13.82 -7.75
CA VAL A 363 6.34 -13.89 -6.95
C VAL A 363 5.65 -15.24 -7.04
N SER A 364 5.96 -16.04 -8.04
CA SER A 364 5.39 -17.39 -8.20
C SER A 364 5.71 -18.32 -7.02
N SER A 365 6.81 -18.07 -6.29
CA SER A 365 7.18 -18.79 -5.06
C SER A 365 6.56 -18.19 -3.79
N LEU A 366 5.93 -17.01 -3.86
CA LEU A 366 5.41 -16.25 -2.72
C LEU A 366 3.88 -16.39 -2.55
N ARG A 367 3.35 -17.56 -2.86
CA ARG A 367 1.90 -17.86 -2.81
C ARG A 367 1.33 -17.61 -1.43
N GLY A 368 0.29 -16.79 -1.33
CA GLY A 368 -0.38 -16.44 -0.07
C GLY A 368 0.41 -15.48 0.82
N ALA A 369 1.58 -15.03 0.39
CA ALA A 369 2.40 -14.13 1.19
C ALA A 369 1.79 -12.73 1.30
N TYR A 370 2.16 -12.05 2.39
CA TYR A 370 2.00 -10.63 2.56
C TYR A 370 3.34 -9.95 2.29
N LEU A 371 3.34 -8.93 1.44
CA LEU A 371 4.57 -8.29 0.95
C LEU A 371 4.68 -6.85 1.44
N GLU A 372 5.89 -6.45 1.76
CA GLU A 372 6.26 -5.06 1.99
C GLU A 372 7.66 -4.82 1.40
N ARG A 373 7.87 -3.67 0.77
CA ARG A 373 9.16 -3.29 0.15
C ARG A 373 9.73 -4.38 -0.77
N CYS A 374 8.88 -4.99 -1.58
CA CYS A 374 9.19 -6.08 -2.52
C CYS A 374 9.69 -7.39 -1.87
N ALA A 375 9.43 -7.60 -0.58
CA ALA A 375 9.82 -8.80 0.15
C ALA A 375 8.67 -9.36 0.99
N PRO A 376 8.63 -10.67 1.27
CA PRO A 376 7.65 -11.25 2.15
C PRO A 376 7.90 -10.83 3.60
N VAL A 377 6.82 -10.45 4.29
CA VAL A 377 6.82 -10.11 5.72
C VAL A 377 5.64 -10.77 6.42
N ALA A 378 5.66 -10.78 7.76
CA ALA A 378 4.55 -11.32 8.54
C ALA A 378 3.33 -10.40 8.44
N CYS A 379 2.15 -10.97 8.11
CA CYS A 379 0.87 -10.28 8.27
C CYS A 379 0.29 -10.50 9.67
N ALA A 380 -0.86 -9.88 9.95
CA ALA A 380 -1.58 -10.09 11.22
C ALA A 380 -1.79 -11.59 11.50
N PRO A 381 -1.56 -12.07 12.74
CA PRO A 381 -1.71 -13.48 13.07
C PRO A 381 -3.07 -14.07 12.67
N ALA A 382 -4.16 -13.31 12.87
CA ALA A 382 -5.49 -13.72 12.43
C ALA A 382 -5.59 -13.98 10.93
N ALA A 383 -4.94 -13.19 10.09
CA ALA A 383 -4.98 -13.38 8.64
C ALA A 383 -4.23 -14.64 8.17
N ARG A 384 -3.36 -15.22 9.02
CA ARG A 384 -2.68 -16.51 8.79
C ARG A 384 -3.47 -17.70 9.30
N ASP A 385 -4.42 -17.46 10.21
CA ASP A 385 -5.28 -18.49 10.77
C ASP A 385 -6.29 -18.97 9.71
N GLU A 386 -6.21 -20.25 9.37
CA GLU A 386 -7.09 -20.85 8.36
C GLU A 386 -8.56 -20.90 8.83
N ALA A 387 -8.80 -21.11 10.12
CA ALA A 387 -10.17 -21.13 10.62
C ALA A 387 -10.79 -19.73 10.52
N PHE A 388 -10.05 -18.69 10.85
CA PHE A 388 -10.48 -17.32 10.64
C PHE A 388 -10.68 -17.00 9.15
N GLY A 389 -9.74 -17.40 8.28
CA GLY A 389 -9.85 -17.23 6.84
C GLY A 389 -11.14 -17.84 6.28
N ARG A 390 -11.46 -19.08 6.67
CA ARG A 390 -12.73 -19.75 6.28
C ARG A 390 -13.95 -18.98 6.75
N ARG A 391 -13.99 -18.51 8.01
CA ARG A 391 -15.11 -17.73 8.52
C ARG A 391 -15.30 -16.39 7.81
N VAL A 392 -14.21 -15.69 7.48
CA VAL A 392 -14.27 -14.44 6.69
C VAL A 392 -14.75 -14.74 5.26
N TRP A 393 -14.36 -15.87 4.69
CA TRP A 393 -14.85 -16.33 3.39
C TRP A 393 -16.35 -16.61 3.43
N GLU A 394 -16.84 -17.38 4.40
CA GLU A 394 -18.26 -17.69 4.59
C GLU A 394 -19.09 -16.42 4.79
N MET A 395 -18.60 -15.47 5.58
CA MET A 395 -19.20 -14.15 5.74
C MET A 395 -19.31 -13.44 4.37
N ALA A 396 -18.24 -13.43 3.58
CA ALA A 396 -18.23 -12.82 2.26
C ALA A 396 -19.18 -13.54 1.29
N GLU A 397 -19.19 -14.87 1.27
CA GLU A 397 -20.13 -15.67 0.45
C GLU A 397 -21.58 -15.39 0.82
N GLY A 398 -21.91 -15.23 2.11
CA GLY A 398 -23.27 -14.87 2.55
C GLY A 398 -23.76 -13.57 1.92
N HIS A 399 -22.90 -12.59 1.72
CA HIS A 399 -23.22 -11.33 1.06
C HIS A 399 -23.17 -11.41 -0.47
N LEU A 400 -22.29 -12.24 -1.03
CA LEU A 400 -21.99 -12.27 -2.47
C LEU A 400 -22.76 -13.34 -3.25
N SER A 401 -23.36 -14.33 -2.58
CA SER A 401 -24.04 -15.45 -3.25
C SER A 401 -25.04 -15.04 -4.33
N PRO A 402 -25.87 -13.98 -4.18
CA PRO A 402 -26.77 -13.54 -5.23
C PRO A 402 -26.07 -13.04 -6.50
N TRP A 403 -24.79 -12.66 -6.37
CA TRP A 403 -24.00 -12.03 -7.43
C TRP A 403 -22.99 -12.99 -8.09
N LEU A 404 -22.86 -14.23 -7.57
CA LEU A 404 -21.91 -15.24 -8.07
C LEU A 404 -22.52 -16.13 -9.17
N ALA A 405 -23.78 -15.93 -9.54
CA ALA A 405 -24.37 -16.64 -10.67
C ALA A 405 -23.50 -16.47 -11.94
N PRO A 406 -23.36 -17.52 -12.77
CA PRO A 406 -22.56 -17.45 -14.00
C PRO A 406 -22.90 -16.21 -14.82
N LEU A 407 -21.88 -15.55 -15.36
CA LEU A 407 -22.07 -14.49 -16.33
C LEU A 407 -22.55 -15.17 -17.62
N GLY A 408 -23.81 -14.96 -17.98
CA GLY A 408 -24.36 -15.47 -19.24
C GLY A 408 -23.57 -14.91 -20.43
N PRO A 409 -23.66 -15.56 -21.62
CA PRO A 409 -23.09 -14.98 -22.82
C PRO A 409 -23.68 -13.58 -22.98
N SER A 410 -22.81 -12.61 -23.24
CA SER A 410 -23.18 -11.21 -23.49
C SER A 410 -24.25 -11.16 -24.61
N GLN A 411 -25.47 -10.72 -24.25
CA GLN A 411 -26.51 -10.38 -25.22
C GLN A 411 -26.11 -9.14 -26.01
#